data_87bab508458b5d57f40c4fa2ef8d367b
#
_entry.id   87bab508458b5d57f40c4fa2ef8d367b
#
_cell.length_a   1.000
_cell.length_b   1.000
_cell.length_c   1.000
_cell.angle_alpha   90.00
_cell.angle_beta   90.00
_cell.angle_gamma   90.00
#
_symmetry.space_group_name_H-M   'P 1'
#
loop_
_entity.id
_entity.type
_entity.pdbx_description
1 polymer ?
#
loop_
_entity_poly.entity_id
_entity_poly.type
_entity_poly.pdbx_seq_one_letter_code
_entity_poly.pdbx_strand_id
1 'polypeptide(L)'
;MSVTLHTNLGDLKIEIFCESVPKTAENFLALCASGYYNNSPFHRLIPKFMAQTGGPAEPTPENPKGGRSIWGDPFEDEIRPALKHASRGVVSMANKGPGTNGSQFFILFDKAPHLDGLNTVFGRLIGDDSTVTLAKIEAVEVDRKNRPKEPVRIETVTIHANPLAG
;
A
#
# COMPACT_ATOMS: atom_id res chain seq x y z
N MET A 1 14.15 -6.62 -0.49
CA MET A 1 13.80 -5.54 0.46
C MET A 1 12.43 -5.79 1.06
N SER A 2 12.26 -5.46 2.30
CA SER A 2 10.95 -5.50 2.95
C SER A 2 10.78 -4.30 3.89
N VAL A 3 9.54 -4.00 4.18
CA VAL A 3 9.19 -2.98 5.16
C VAL A 3 8.14 -3.54 6.10
N THR A 4 8.05 -2.98 7.30
CA THR A 4 6.94 -3.26 8.23
C THR A 4 6.15 -1.98 8.46
N LEU A 5 4.87 -2.02 8.11
CA LEU A 5 3.94 -0.96 8.46
C LEU A 5 3.43 -1.24 9.86
N HIS A 6 3.76 -0.37 10.81
CA HIS A 6 3.26 -0.48 12.19
C HIS A 6 1.91 0.22 12.27
N THR A 7 0.84 -0.55 12.21
CA THR A 7 -0.51 0.01 12.30
C THR A 7 -1.02 -0.05 13.74
N ASN A 8 -2.06 0.71 14.04
CA ASN A 8 -2.68 0.65 15.35
C ASN A 8 -3.42 -0.68 15.64
N LEU A 9 -3.51 -1.58 14.64
CA LEU A 9 -4.10 -2.92 14.79
C LEU A 9 -3.05 -4.04 14.73
N GLY A 10 -1.79 -3.69 14.54
CA GLY A 10 -0.69 -4.65 14.43
C GLY A 10 0.21 -4.36 13.24
N ASP A 11 1.17 -5.24 13.01
CA ASP A 11 2.18 -5.07 11.98
C ASP A 11 1.80 -5.74 10.66
N LEU A 12 2.13 -5.06 9.56
CA LEU A 12 2.02 -5.59 8.20
C LEU A 12 3.41 -5.56 7.57
N LYS A 13 4.00 -6.71 7.33
CA LYS A 13 5.31 -6.80 6.68
C LYS A 13 5.12 -7.05 5.19
N ILE A 14 5.75 -6.21 4.37
CA ILE A 14 5.61 -6.25 2.91
C ILE A 14 6.95 -6.57 2.27
N GLU A 15 7.00 -7.61 1.45
CA GLU A 15 8.12 -7.86 0.55
C GLU A 15 7.93 -6.98 -0.68
N ILE A 16 8.97 -6.20 -1.03
CA ILE A 16 8.93 -5.26 -2.15
C ILE A 16 9.66 -5.84 -3.35
N PHE A 17 9.01 -5.86 -4.51
CA PHE A 17 9.54 -6.45 -5.74
C PHE A 17 10.45 -5.47 -6.48
N CYS A 18 11.59 -5.13 -5.87
CA CYS A 18 12.52 -4.08 -6.36
C CYS A 18 13.04 -4.33 -7.76
N GLU A 19 13.31 -5.59 -8.12
CA GLU A 19 13.86 -5.92 -9.44
C GLU A 19 12.79 -5.88 -10.54
N SER A 20 11.57 -6.27 -10.22
CA SER A 20 10.49 -6.33 -11.20
C SER A 20 9.89 -4.96 -11.49
N VAL A 21 9.76 -4.12 -10.47
CA VAL A 21 9.14 -2.79 -10.59
C VAL A 21 10.02 -1.73 -9.92
N PRO A 22 11.20 -1.46 -10.48
CA PRO A 22 12.22 -0.64 -9.82
C PRO A 22 11.77 0.78 -9.52
N LYS A 23 11.02 1.42 -10.39
CA LYS A 23 10.57 2.79 -10.17
C LYS A 23 9.50 2.88 -9.09
N THR A 24 8.54 1.97 -9.11
CA THR A 24 7.51 1.89 -8.09
C THR A 24 8.13 1.57 -6.72
N ALA A 25 9.09 0.63 -6.69
CA ALA A 25 9.80 0.28 -5.48
C ALA A 25 10.59 1.47 -4.91
N GLU A 26 11.29 2.20 -5.77
CA GLU A 26 12.03 3.40 -5.37
C GLU A 26 11.11 4.45 -4.75
N ASN A 27 9.99 4.74 -5.42
CA ASN A 27 8.99 5.67 -4.91
C ASN A 27 8.49 5.25 -3.52
N PHE A 28 8.05 4.00 -3.39
CA PHE A 28 7.50 3.48 -2.14
C PHE A 28 8.53 3.52 -1.00
N LEU A 29 9.73 3.01 -1.25
CA LEU A 29 10.79 2.98 -0.24
C LEU A 29 11.25 4.39 0.16
N ALA A 30 11.32 5.31 -0.78
CA ALA A 30 11.69 6.70 -0.49
C ALA A 30 10.59 7.39 0.34
N LEU A 31 9.33 7.16 0.03
CA LEU A 31 8.22 7.68 0.84
C LEU A 31 8.23 7.08 2.25
N CYS A 32 8.53 5.79 2.38
CA CYS A 32 8.71 5.16 3.69
C CYS A 32 9.84 5.83 4.49
N ALA A 33 10.99 6.00 3.85
CA ALA A 33 12.18 6.54 4.49
C ALA A 33 12.00 8.00 4.93
N SER A 34 11.22 8.77 4.18
CA SER A 34 10.97 10.19 4.48
C SER A 34 9.93 10.40 5.59
N GLY A 35 9.30 9.34 6.08
CA GLY A 35 8.22 9.46 7.06
C GLY A 35 6.88 9.88 6.44
N TYR A 36 6.76 9.87 5.13
CA TYR A 36 5.55 10.29 4.43
C TYR A 36 4.31 9.53 4.88
N TYR A 37 4.45 8.21 5.10
CA TYR A 37 3.34 7.35 5.49
C TYR A 37 3.01 7.37 6.98
N ASN A 38 3.76 8.09 7.80
CA ASN A 38 3.48 8.18 9.23
C ASN A 38 2.10 8.81 9.45
N ASN A 39 1.27 8.12 10.23
CA ASN A 39 -0.11 8.50 10.53
C ASN A 39 -1.05 8.53 9.30
N SER A 40 -0.66 7.90 8.21
CA SER A 40 -1.50 7.76 7.02
C SER A 40 -2.71 6.88 7.33
N PRO A 41 -3.94 7.36 7.07
CA PRO A 41 -5.14 6.58 7.37
C PRO A 41 -5.43 5.53 6.30
N PHE A 42 -6.03 4.43 6.72
CA PHE A 42 -6.74 3.54 5.82
C PHE A 42 -8.10 4.18 5.57
N HIS A 43 -8.21 4.95 4.50
CA HIS A 43 -9.39 5.76 4.25
C HIS A 43 -10.50 5.03 3.51
N ARG A 44 -10.22 3.81 3.01
CA ARG A 44 -11.19 3.01 2.28
C ARG A 44 -10.93 1.53 2.54
N LEU A 45 -11.92 0.87 3.12
CA LEU A 45 -11.89 -0.56 3.40
C LEU A 45 -13.13 -1.21 2.80
N ILE A 46 -12.93 -2.12 1.85
CA ILE A 46 -14.02 -2.88 1.25
C ILE A 46 -13.79 -4.35 1.60
N PRO A 47 -14.53 -4.92 2.56
CA PRO A 47 -14.37 -6.32 2.92
C PRO A 47 -14.45 -7.22 1.69
N LYS A 48 -13.64 -8.27 1.66
CA LYS A 48 -13.50 -9.22 0.54
C LYS A 48 -12.89 -8.63 -0.73
N PHE A 49 -12.52 -7.34 -0.72
CA PHE A 49 -11.84 -6.72 -1.84
C PHE A 49 -10.47 -6.17 -1.44
N MET A 50 -10.42 -5.02 -0.77
CA MET A 50 -9.12 -4.41 -0.47
C MET A 50 -9.16 -3.39 0.68
N ALA A 51 -7.97 -3.06 1.21
CA ALA A 51 -7.74 -1.97 2.13
C ALA A 51 -6.85 -0.93 1.45
N GLN A 52 -7.30 0.30 1.33
CA GLN A 52 -6.56 1.38 0.66
C GLN A 52 -6.05 2.41 1.66
N THR A 53 -4.79 2.80 1.47
CA THR A 53 -4.07 3.72 2.36
C THR A 53 -2.99 4.46 1.57
N GLY A 54 -2.13 5.19 2.26
CA GLY A 54 -0.94 5.81 1.66
C GLY A 54 -1.12 7.27 1.27
N GLY A 55 -2.25 7.87 1.57
CA GLY A 55 -2.41 9.30 1.45
C GLY A 55 -1.71 10.04 2.60
N PRO A 56 -1.57 11.38 2.52
CA PRO A 56 -0.97 12.16 3.60
C PRO A 56 -1.86 12.14 4.85
N ALA A 57 -1.23 12.15 6.02
CA ALA A 57 -1.95 12.24 7.30
C ALA A 57 -2.76 13.53 7.38
N GLU A 58 -2.16 14.64 6.94
CA GLU A 58 -2.78 15.96 6.91
C GLU A 58 -2.64 16.55 5.51
N PRO A 59 -3.67 16.45 4.66
CA PRO A 59 -3.62 17.02 3.32
C PRO A 59 -3.39 18.51 3.30
N THR A 60 -2.54 18.98 2.37
CA THR A 60 -2.24 20.38 2.12
C THR A 60 -2.39 20.66 0.62
N PRO A 61 -2.40 21.94 0.17
CA PRO A 61 -2.42 22.24 -1.26
C PRO A 61 -1.23 21.62 -2.02
N GLU A 62 -0.06 21.56 -1.39
CA GLU A 62 1.16 20.98 -1.98
C GLU A 62 1.17 19.46 -1.90
N ASN A 63 0.44 18.88 -0.96
CA ASN A 63 0.34 17.44 -0.74
C ASN A 63 -1.13 17.07 -0.51
N PRO A 64 -1.92 17.00 -1.58
CA PRO A 64 -3.38 16.82 -1.48
C PRO A 64 -3.75 15.42 -0.99
N LYS A 65 -5.01 15.26 -0.63
CA LYS A 65 -5.57 14.00 -0.11
C LYS A 65 -5.23 12.78 -0.96
N GLY A 66 -5.17 12.95 -2.29
CA GLY A 66 -4.80 11.87 -3.21
C GLY A 66 -3.35 11.43 -3.10
N GLY A 67 -2.50 12.21 -2.45
CA GLY A 67 -1.08 11.95 -2.32
C GLY A 67 -0.28 12.31 -3.56
N ARG A 68 1.04 12.15 -3.47
CA ARG A 68 1.95 12.42 -4.59
C ARG A 68 3.14 11.48 -4.52
N SER A 69 3.83 11.30 -5.65
CA SER A 69 5.07 10.52 -5.68
C SER A 69 6.20 11.25 -4.99
N ILE A 70 7.29 10.53 -4.74
CA ILE A 70 8.51 11.14 -4.16
C ILE A 70 9.09 12.22 -5.08
N TRP A 71 8.83 12.15 -6.37
CA TRP A 71 9.27 13.14 -7.34
C TRP A 71 8.32 14.34 -7.49
N GLY A 72 7.14 14.27 -6.86
CA GLY A 72 6.11 15.30 -6.93
C GLY A 72 5.05 15.04 -7.99
N ASP A 73 5.43 14.54 -9.15
CA ASP A 73 4.53 14.28 -10.27
C ASP A 73 4.07 12.81 -10.31
N PRO A 74 2.91 12.52 -10.91
CA PRO A 74 2.49 11.14 -11.16
C PRO A 74 3.51 10.42 -12.04
N PHE A 75 3.61 9.10 -11.89
CA PHE A 75 4.53 8.31 -12.69
C PHE A 75 3.84 7.11 -13.34
N GLU A 76 4.51 6.56 -14.34
CA GLU A 76 4.00 5.51 -15.20
C GLU A 76 3.79 4.17 -14.47
N ASP A 77 2.89 3.35 -15.01
CA ASP A 77 2.66 2.00 -14.54
C ASP A 77 3.82 1.09 -14.94
N GLU A 78 4.12 0.13 -14.07
CA GLU A 78 5.09 -0.93 -14.36
C GLU A 78 4.34 -2.27 -14.34
N ILE A 79 3.59 -2.53 -15.42
CA ILE A 79 2.79 -3.74 -15.53
C ILE A 79 3.70 -4.91 -15.94
N ARG A 80 3.68 -5.98 -15.13
CA ARG A 80 4.47 -7.18 -15.40
C ARG A 80 3.53 -8.38 -15.49
N PRO A 81 3.59 -9.18 -16.54
CA PRO A 81 2.69 -10.34 -16.72
C PRO A 81 2.76 -11.34 -15.57
N ALA A 82 3.92 -11.48 -14.93
CA ALA A 82 4.10 -12.39 -13.80
C ALA A 82 3.52 -11.86 -12.49
N LEU A 83 3.22 -10.56 -12.40
CA LEU A 83 2.72 -9.93 -11.18
C LEU A 83 1.23 -9.62 -11.33
N LYS A 84 0.41 -10.48 -10.77
CA LYS A 84 -1.04 -10.41 -10.88
C LYS A 84 -1.69 -10.19 -9.53
N HIS A 85 -2.93 -9.68 -9.57
CA HIS A 85 -3.78 -9.54 -8.38
C HIS A 85 -4.41 -10.90 -8.07
N ALA A 86 -3.57 -11.88 -7.75
CA ALA A 86 -3.94 -13.29 -7.75
C ALA A 86 -4.41 -13.82 -6.39
N SER A 87 -4.14 -13.11 -5.30
CA SER A 87 -4.41 -13.65 -3.96
C SER A 87 -4.45 -12.56 -2.89
N ARG A 88 -5.02 -12.93 -1.75
CA ARG A 88 -4.99 -12.14 -0.53
C ARG A 88 -3.56 -11.77 -0.15
N GLY A 89 -3.33 -10.51 0.21
CA GLY A 89 -2.02 -10.02 0.63
C GLY A 89 -1.19 -9.38 -0.48
N VAL A 90 -1.64 -9.42 -1.72
CA VAL A 90 -0.98 -8.69 -2.81
C VAL A 90 -1.10 -7.19 -2.57
N VAL A 91 0.00 -6.45 -2.80
CA VAL A 91 0.07 -5.00 -2.62
C VAL A 91 0.25 -4.34 -3.97
N SER A 92 -0.60 -3.36 -4.28
CA SER A 92 -0.66 -2.74 -5.59
C SER A 92 -0.88 -1.23 -5.47
N MET A 93 -0.44 -0.47 -6.47
CA MET A 93 -0.61 0.98 -6.47
C MET A 93 -2.03 1.37 -6.85
N ALA A 94 -2.62 2.29 -6.09
CA ALA A 94 -3.85 2.94 -6.49
C ALA A 94 -3.54 3.97 -7.59
N ASN A 95 -4.47 4.15 -8.53
CA ASN A 95 -4.34 5.16 -9.58
C ASN A 95 -5.72 5.67 -10.01
N LYS A 96 -5.70 6.70 -10.87
CA LYS A 96 -6.91 7.30 -11.46
C LYS A 96 -6.93 7.11 -12.98
N GLY A 97 -6.30 6.07 -13.46
CA GLY A 97 -6.09 5.78 -14.87
C GLY A 97 -4.62 5.58 -15.17
N PRO A 98 -4.25 5.32 -16.45
CA PRO A 98 -2.86 5.05 -16.81
C PRO A 98 -1.92 6.20 -16.43
N GLY A 99 -0.75 5.84 -15.87
CA GLY A 99 0.31 6.80 -15.57
C GLY A 99 0.00 7.80 -14.46
N THR A 100 -0.88 7.46 -13.52
CA THR A 100 -1.27 8.38 -12.44
C THR A 100 -0.88 7.89 -11.05
N ASN A 101 0.20 7.12 -10.93
CA ASN A 101 0.68 6.62 -9.65
C ASN A 101 1.26 7.75 -8.80
N GLY A 102 0.89 7.78 -7.54
CA GLY A 102 1.39 8.75 -6.57
C GLY A 102 1.92 8.07 -5.32
N SER A 103 1.22 8.24 -4.20
CA SER A 103 1.60 7.61 -2.93
C SER A 103 0.63 6.52 -2.47
N GLN A 104 -0.61 6.56 -2.91
CA GLN A 104 -1.63 5.63 -2.42
C GLN A 104 -1.42 4.22 -2.97
N PHE A 105 -1.72 3.25 -2.12
CA PHE A 105 -1.66 1.84 -2.48
C PHE A 105 -2.76 1.08 -1.73
N PHE A 106 -2.96 -0.17 -2.12
CA PHE A 106 -3.94 -1.02 -1.45
C PHE A 106 -3.40 -2.42 -1.26
N ILE A 107 -3.97 -3.11 -0.28
CA ILE A 107 -3.64 -4.49 0.05
C ILE A 107 -4.90 -5.30 -0.18
N LEU A 108 -4.80 -6.37 -0.96
CA LEU A 108 -5.94 -7.19 -1.32
C LEU A 108 -6.39 -8.07 -0.15
N PHE A 109 -7.70 -8.15 0.06
CA PHE A 109 -8.32 -9.16 0.92
C PHE A 109 -8.61 -10.44 0.16
N ASP A 110 -8.72 -10.38 -1.16
CA ASP A 110 -8.97 -11.53 -2.02
C ASP A 110 -8.44 -11.24 -3.43
N LYS A 111 -8.37 -12.26 -4.29
CA LYS A 111 -7.98 -12.07 -5.69
C LYS A 111 -8.85 -11.02 -6.37
N ALA A 112 -8.26 -10.26 -7.26
CA ALA A 112 -8.94 -9.21 -8.01
C ALA A 112 -8.42 -9.18 -9.45
N PRO A 113 -8.68 -10.22 -10.26
CA PRO A 113 -8.11 -10.33 -11.61
C PRO A 113 -8.54 -9.21 -12.55
N HIS A 114 -9.64 -8.53 -12.26
CA HIS A 114 -10.10 -7.37 -13.05
C HIS A 114 -9.14 -6.18 -12.98
N LEU A 115 -8.20 -6.18 -12.02
CA LEU A 115 -7.18 -5.12 -11.88
C LEU A 115 -5.88 -5.44 -12.65
N ASP A 116 -5.74 -6.67 -13.14
CA ASP A 116 -4.53 -7.05 -13.88
C ASP A 116 -4.38 -6.20 -15.13
N GLY A 117 -3.18 -5.67 -15.35
CA GLY A 117 -2.92 -4.76 -16.47
C GLY A 117 -3.31 -3.30 -16.23
N LEU A 118 -4.01 -3.00 -15.14
CA LEU A 118 -4.48 -1.63 -14.81
C LEU A 118 -3.72 -1.00 -13.67
N ASN A 119 -3.29 -1.79 -12.70
CA ASN A 119 -2.60 -1.31 -11.49
C ASN A 119 -1.26 -2.04 -11.34
N THR A 120 -0.25 -1.32 -10.86
CA THR A 120 1.09 -1.87 -10.67
C THR A 120 1.16 -2.67 -9.37
N VAL A 121 1.29 -3.98 -9.48
CA VAL A 121 1.58 -4.86 -8.34
C VAL A 121 3.06 -4.66 -7.98
N PHE A 122 3.36 -4.32 -6.73
CA PHE A 122 4.75 -4.06 -6.33
C PHE A 122 5.20 -4.79 -5.07
N GLY A 123 4.33 -5.55 -4.44
CA GLY A 123 4.71 -6.28 -3.24
C GLY A 123 3.66 -7.28 -2.78
N ARG A 124 3.96 -7.94 -1.67
CA ARG A 124 3.04 -8.87 -1.02
C ARG A 124 3.30 -8.89 0.47
N LEU A 125 2.27 -9.20 1.24
CA LEU A 125 2.41 -9.43 2.67
C LEU A 125 3.15 -10.74 2.93
N ILE A 126 4.01 -10.71 3.94
CA ILE A 126 4.75 -11.90 4.40
C ILE A 126 4.63 -11.97 5.93
N GLY A 127 4.73 -13.20 6.46
CA GLY A 127 4.73 -13.46 7.90
C GLY A 127 3.34 -13.65 8.51
N ASP A 128 3.29 -14.44 9.57
CA ASP A 128 2.04 -14.79 10.26
C ASP A 128 1.40 -13.59 10.93
N ASP A 129 2.20 -12.67 11.48
CA ASP A 129 1.70 -11.45 12.11
C ASP A 129 0.93 -10.59 11.10
N SER A 130 1.41 -10.51 9.86
CA SER A 130 0.72 -9.79 8.79
C SER A 130 -0.65 -10.39 8.48
N THR A 131 -0.74 -11.71 8.46
CA THR A 131 -2.00 -12.42 8.25
C THR A 131 -3.02 -12.08 9.34
N VAL A 132 -2.59 -12.08 10.59
CA VAL A 132 -3.45 -11.75 11.74
C VAL A 132 -3.90 -10.28 11.66
N THR A 133 -2.96 -9.38 11.39
CA THR A 133 -3.26 -7.93 11.30
C THR A 133 -4.22 -7.64 10.15
N LEU A 134 -4.01 -8.26 9.00
CA LEU A 134 -4.89 -8.03 7.85
C LEU A 134 -6.32 -8.49 8.14
N ALA A 135 -6.48 -9.60 8.85
CA ALA A 135 -7.79 -10.08 9.27
C ALA A 135 -8.47 -9.09 10.23
N LYS A 136 -7.74 -8.49 11.14
CA LYS A 136 -8.27 -7.46 12.05
C LYS A 136 -8.73 -6.23 11.28
N ILE A 137 -7.96 -5.81 10.29
CA ILE A 137 -8.29 -4.65 9.46
C ILE A 137 -9.56 -4.94 8.66
N GLU A 138 -9.69 -6.13 8.08
CA GLU A 138 -10.88 -6.51 7.31
C GLU A 138 -12.15 -6.55 8.18
N ALA A 139 -12.00 -6.86 9.45
CA ALA A 139 -13.12 -6.96 10.40
C ALA A 139 -13.59 -5.60 10.93
N VAL A 140 -12.90 -4.52 10.64
CA VAL A 140 -13.26 -3.18 11.11
C VAL A 140 -14.59 -2.75 10.51
N GLU A 141 -15.45 -2.17 11.35
CA GLU A 141 -16.73 -1.63 10.90
C GLU A 141 -16.52 -0.39 10.06
N VAL A 142 -17.22 -0.32 8.92
CA VAL A 142 -17.14 0.79 7.98
C VAL A 142 -18.49 1.48 7.81
N ASP A 143 -18.46 2.75 7.38
CA ASP A 143 -19.66 3.53 7.07
C ASP A 143 -20.11 3.27 5.61
N ARG A 144 -21.12 4.02 5.15
CA ARG A 144 -21.66 3.87 3.78
C ARG A 144 -20.65 4.18 2.68
N LYS A 145 -19.60 4.93 2.99
CA LYS A 145 -18.54 5.29 2.03
C LYS A 145 -17.32 4.40 2.17
N ASN A 146 -17.46 3.27 2.87
CA ASN A 146 -16.38 2.31 3.12
C ASN A 146 -15.20 2.93 3.90
N ARG A 147 -15.48 3.90 4.76
CA ARG A 147 -14.48 4.47 5.67
C ARG A 147 -14.59 3.79 7.03
N PRO A 148 -13.46 3.45 7.66
CA PRO A 148 -13.49 2.89 9.01
C PRO A 148 -14.21 3.85 9.97
N LYS A 149 -15.13 3.31 10.77
CA LYS A 149 -15.82 4.12 11.80
C LYS A 149 -14.86 4.52 12.90
N GLU A 150 -13.92 3.64 13.27
CA GLU A 150 -12.82 3.95 14.15
C GLU A 150 -11.53 4.01 13.33
N PRO A 151 -10.65 5.00 13.58
CA PRO A 151 -9.45 5.18 12.76
C PRO A 151 -8.56 3.94 12.71
N VAL A 152 -8.16 3.58 11.50
CA VAL A 152 -7.10 2.62 11.21
C VAL A 152 -6.03 3.37 10.45
N ARG A 153 -4.80 3.33 10.95
CA ARG A 153 -3.71 4.10 10.33
C ARG A 153 -2.37 3.41 10.46
N ILE A 154 -1.47 3.77 9.56
CA ILE A 154 -0.05 3.43 9.66
C ILE A 154 0.55 4.43 10.66
N GLU A 155 1.05 3.94 11.79
CA GLU A 155 1.69 4.82 12.77
C GLU A 155 3.09 5.20 12.35
N THR A 156 3.91 4.20 12.04
CA THR A 156 5.28 4.37 11.55
C THR A 156 5.63 3.24 10.60
N VAL A 157 6.79 3.32 9.94
CA VAL A 157 7.29 2.29 9.03
C VAL A 157 8.74 1.97 9.38
N THR A 158 9.08 0.69 9.43
CA THR A 158 10.45 0.21 9.54
C THR A 158 10.88 -0.38 8.20
N ILE A 159 12.01 0.07 7.67
CA ILE A 159 12.60 -0.49 6.45
C ILE A 159 13.63 -1.53 6.87
N HIS A 160 13.52 -2.74 6.31
CA HIS A 160 14.45 -3.81 6.60
C HIS A 160 15.46 -3.95 5.46
N ALA A 161 16.72 -4.11 5.81
CA ALA A 161 17.74 -4.41 4.83
C ALA A 161 17.47 -5.79 4.20
N ASN A 162 18.04 -6.04 3.02
CA ASN A 162 17.98 -7.35 2.39
C ASN A 162 18.55 -8.38 3.36
N PRO A 163 17.80 -9.44 3.72
CA PRO A 163 18.28 -10.48 4.64
C PRO A 163 19.58 -11.14 4.20
N LEU A 164 19.85 -11.20 2.89
CA LEU A 164 21.10 -11.76 2.37
C LEU A 164 22.26 -10.79 2.46
N ALA A 165 21.99 -9.52 2.67
CA ALA A 165 23.03 -8.46 2.79
C ALA A 165 23.28 -8.07 4.25
N GLY A 166 22.49 -8.56 5.15
CA GLY A 166 22.70 -8.21 6.55
C GLY A 166 21.64 -8.63 7.48
#